data_080497bbf7d3ea8aa2e68ea2470ef72a
#
_entry.id   080497bbf7d3ea8aa2e68ea2470ef72a
#
_cell.length_a   1.000
_cell.length_b   1.000
_cell.length_c   1.000
_cell.angle_alpha   90.00
_cell.angle_beta   90.00
_cell.angle_gamma   90.00
#
_symmetry.space_group_name_H-M   'P 1'
#
loop_
_entity.id
_entity.type
_entity.pdbx_description
1 polymer ?
#
loop_
_entity_poly.entity_id
_entity_poly.type
_entity_poly.pdbx_seq_one_letter_code
_entity_poly.pdbx_strand_id
1 'polypeptide(L)'
;IVYSGDFSATDKGIEFAKAMIDQGADVFFGDASAVDSGARQAIDEANAANGSVTIYDIAQPSDLLGQNECIIGSQVTDNASLVGLCMQAVEDGSFGGEVIYGTLQNGALSAGALSDLVPADVQEKYQGYLDQMMDGTFMQ
;
A
#
# COMPACT_ATOMS: atom_id res chain seq x y z
N ILE A 1 -2.33 -10.67 11.32
CA ILE A 1 -3.33 -10.14 10.36
C ILE A 1 -4.65 -10.00 11.07
N VAL A 2 -5.32 -8.88 10.91
CA VAL A 2 -6.66 -8.59 11.44
C VAL A 2 -7.60 -8.34 10.27
N TYR A 3 -8.76 -8.99 10.28
CA TYR A 3 -9.81 -8.78 9.28
C TYR A 3 -10.90 -7.89 9.87
N SER A 4 -11.11 -6.71 9.27
CA SER A 4 -12.11 -5.75 9.73
C SER A 4 -13.56 -6.20 9.45
N GLY A 5 -13.75 -7.02 8.42
CA GLY A 5 -15.08 -7.40 7.92
C GLY A 5 -15.88 -6.21 7.36
N ASP A 6 -15.22 -5.08 7.11
CA ASP A 6 -15.83 -3.83 6.69
C ASP A 6 -14.80 -2.98 5.93
N PHE A 7 -15.26 -2.11 5.03
CA PHE A 7 -14.43 -1.16 4.29
C PHE A 7 -14.75 0.31 4.64
N SER A 8 -15.80 0.54 5.42
CA SER A 8 -16.35 1.88 5.67
C SER A 8 -16.22 2.33 7.13
N ALA A 9 -16.02 1.41 8.07
CA ALA A 9 -16.03 1.67 9.51
C ALA A 9 -14.67 2.19 9.99
N THR A 10 -14.45 3.50 9.90
CA THR A 10 -13.22 4.17 10.36
C THR A 10 -12.92 3.90 11.85
N ASP A 11 -13.95 3.84 12.69
CA ASP A 11 -13.86 3.55 14.12
C ASP A 11 -13.25 2.17 14.40
N LYS A 12 -13.55 1.16 13.60
CA LYS A 12 -12.89 -0.16 13.67
C LYS A 12 -11.40 -0.07 13.37
N GLY A 13 -11.01 0.77 12.39
CA GLY A 13 -9.61 1.02 12.07
C GLY A 13 -8.85 1.57 13.27
N ILE A 14 -9.45 2.55 13.96
CA ILE A 14 -8.88 3.14 15.18
C ILE A 14 -8.71 2.07 16.27
N GLU A 15 -9.77 1.28 16.52
CA GLU A 15 -9.76 0.24 17.56
C GLU A 15 -8.70 -0.83 17.27
N PHE A 16 -8.66 -1.36 16.05
CA PHE A 16 -7.71 -2.40 15.66
C PHE A 16 -6.27 -1.89 15.68
N ALA A 17 -6.01 -0.70 15.17
CA ALA A 17 -4.66 -0.14 15.19
C ALA A 17 -4.18 0.08 16.63
N LYS A 18 -4.99 0.63 17.53
CA LYS A 18 -4.65 0.76 18.96
C LYS A 18 -4.30 -0.58 19.58
N ALA A 19 -5.13 -1.61 19.35
CA ALA A 19 -4.88 -2.94 19.88
C ALA A 19 -3.60 -3.58 19.31
N MET A 20 -3.24 -3.29 18.04
CA MET A 20 -2.02 -3.80 17.44
C MET A 20 -0.78 -3.02 17.94
N ILE A 21 -0.88 -1.71 18.13
CA ILE A 21 0.16 -0.87 18.74
C ILE A 21 0.45 -1.35 20.17
N ASP A 22 -0.57 -1.63 20.96
CA ASP A 22 -0.41 -2.17 22.32
C ASP A 22 0.29 -3.53 22.34
N GLN A 23 0.26 -4.28 21.23
CA GLN A 23 0.97 -5.54 21.03
C GLN A 23 2.37 -5.36 20.44
N GLY A 24 2.79 -4.12 20.20
CA GLY A 24 4.12 -3.78 19.69
C GLY A 24 4.23 -3.73 18.15
N ALA A 25 3.12 -3.59 17.43
CA ALA A 25 3.17 -3.33 16.00
C ALA A 25 3.68 -1.91 15.73
N ASP A 26 4.67 -1.79 14.87
CA ASP A 26 5.35 -0.54 14.50
C ASP A 26 5.27 -0.22 13.00
N VAL A 27 4.85 -1.18 12.16
CA VAL A 27 4.60 -0.97 10.74
C VAL A 27 3.24 -1.54 10.37
N PHE A 28 2.42 -0.73 9.73
CA PHE A 28 1.09 -1.09 9.26
C PHE A 28 1.05 -1.15 7.74
N PHE A 29 0.27 -2.07 7.23
CA PHE A 29 -0.13 -2.16 5.84
C PHE A 29 -1.59 -2.63 5.79
N GLY A 30 -2.47 -1.76 5.36
CA GLY A 30 -3.90 -2.02 5.30
C GLY A 30 -4.40 -2.20 3.86
N ASP A 31 -5.48 -2.94 3.69
CA ASP A 31 -6.25 -3.05 2.45
C ASP A 31 -7.75 -3.04 2.80
N ALA A 32 -8.19 -1.95 3.41
CA ALA A 32 -9.55 -1.85 3.95
C ALA A 32 -10.16 -0.44 3.81
N SER A 33 -9.68 0.39 2.88
CA SER A 33 -10.26 1.68 2.51
C SER A 33 -10.40 2.66 3.70
N ALA A 34 -11.64 3.02 4.12
CA ALA A 34 -11.85 3.95 5.24
C ALA A 34 -11.36 3.42 6.60
N VAL A 35 -11.27 2.11 6.76
CA VAL A 35 -10.69 1.48 7.96
C VAL A 35 -9.20 1.84 8.08
N ASP A 36 -8.46 1.88 6.96
CA ASP A 36 -7.04 2.26 6.94
C ASP A 36 -6.85 3.74 7.34
N SER A 37 -7.80 4.61 6.97
CA SER A 37 -7.78 6.00 7.41
C SER A 37 -7.95 6.11 8.93
N GLY A 38 -8.77 5.24 9.53
CA GLY A 38 -8.92 5.14 10.99
C GLY A 38 -7.64 4.61 11.65
N ALA A 39 -7.00 3.63 11.04
CA ALA A 39 -5.72 3.09 11.53
C ALA A 39 -4.65 4.19 11.55
N ARG A 40 -4.51 5.00 10.48
CA ARG A 40 -3.58 6.14 10.44
C ARG A 40 -3.86 7.16 11.52
N GLN A 41 -5.13 7.46 11.83
CA GLN A 41 -5.46 8.35 12.94
C GLN A 41 -4.91 7.82 14.27
N ALA A 42 -5.05 6.53 14.55
CA ALA A 42 -4.53 5.92 15.78
C ALA A 42 -2.99 5.93 15.81
N ILE A 43 -2.34 5.73 14.67
CA ILE A 43 -0.88 5.83 14.50
C ILE A 43 -0.42 7.26 14.81
N ASP A 44 -1.09 8.27 14.26
CA ASP A 44 -0.78 9.68 14.51
C ASP A 44 -0.92 10.05 15.97
N GLU A 45 -2.01 9.59 16.64
CA GLU A 45 -2.22 9.81 18.07
C GLU A 45 -1.08 9.18 18.91
N ALA A 46 -0.65 7.96 18.55
CA ALA A 46 0.45 7.27 19.24
C ALA A 46 1.80 7.94 19.00
N ASN A 47 2.11 8.33 17.77
CA ASN A 47 3.34 9.06 17.42
C ASN A 47 3.40 10.44 18.12
N ALA A 48 2.29 11.14 18.17
CA ALA A 48 2.18 12.42 18.90
C ALA A 48 2.44 12.23 20.40
N ALA A 49 1.91 11.17 21.00
CA ALA A 49 2.16 10.84 22.40
C ALA A 49 3.63 10.47 22.67
N ASN A 50 4.30 9.82 21.71
CA ASN A 50 5.71 9.47 21.79
C ASN A 50 6.65 10.67 21.52
N GLY A 51 6.13 11.76 20.94
CA GLY A 51 6.91 12.94 20.54
C GLY A 51 7.82 12.70 19.32
N SER A 52 7.63 11.62 18.59
CA SER A 52 8.39 11.25 17.39
C SER A 52 7.64 10.22 16.54
N VAL A 53 7.92 10.19 15.23
CA VAL A 53 7.36 9.19 14.32
C VAL A 53 8.15 7.89 14.50
N THR A 54 7.54 6.90 15.12
CA THR A 54 8.09 5.58 15.41
C THR A 54 7.18 4.44 14.97
N ILE A 55 5.96 4.76 14.55
CA ILE A 55 4.98 3.83 14.02
C ILE A 55 4.63 4.32 12.61
N TYR A 56 4.68 3.44 11.64
CA TYR A 56 4.66 3.74 10.24
C TYR A 56 3.49 3.07 9.52
N ASP A 57 3.10 3.64 8.38
CA ASP A 57 2.11 3.08 7.47
C ASP A 57 2.65 2.94 6.05
N ILE A 58 2.33 1.84 5.40
CA ILE A 58 2.49 1.64 3.95
C ILE A 58 1.11 1.78 3.33
N ALA A 59 0.91 2.87 2.61
CA ALA A 59 -0.39 3.22 2.06
C ALA A 59 -0.72 2.47 0.76
N GLN A 60 -2.01 2.45 0.42
CA GLN A 60 -2.55 1.97 -0.85
C GLN A 60 -3.96 2.58 -1.07
N PRO A 61 -4.55 2.51 -2.26
CA PRO A 61 -4.02 2.08 -3.57
C PRO A 61 -3.35 3.21 -4.34
N SER A 62 -3.17 4.38 -3.75
CA SER A 62 -2.53 5.56 -4.35
C SER A 62 -1.25 5.91 -3.62
N ASP A 63 -0.35 6.63 -4.27
CA ASP A 63 0.80 7.20 -3.58
C ASP A 63 0.34 8.35 -2.67
N LEU A 64 0.43 8.12 -1.36
CA LEU A 64 0.03 9.06 -0.32
C LEU A 64 1.25 9.66 0.41
N LEU A 65 2.47 9.43 -0.07
CA LEU A 65 3.66 10.01 0.55
C LEU A 65 3.55 11.54 0.64
N GLY A 66 3.86 12.07 1.80
CA GLY A 66 3.75 13.50 2.11
C GLY A 66 2.35 13.98 2.52
N GLN A 67 1.32 13.15 2.46
CA GLN A 67 -0.01 13.50 2.98
C GLN A 67 -0.13 13.26 4.49
N ASN A 68 0.69 12.39 5.03
CA ASN A 68 0.77 12.10 6.45
C ASN A 68 2.22 11.69 6.80
N GLU A 69 2.71 12.14 7.96
CA GLU A 69 4.10 11.92 8.39
C GLU A 69 4.42 10.44 8.68
N CYS A 70 3.42 9.63 9.03
CA CYS A 70 3.61 8.21 9.29
C CYS A 70 3.76 7.37 8.01
N ILE A 71 3.39 7.90 6.85
CA ILE A 71 3.45 7.16 5.58
C ILE A 71 4.88 7.10 5.08
N ILE A 72 5.43 5.88 5.00
CA ILE A 72 6.81 5.63 4.57
C ILE A 72 6.94 5.11 3.15
N GLY A 73 5.84 4.78 2.52
CA GLY A 73 5.78 4.32 1.12
C GLY A 73 4.36 3.94 0.74
N SER A 74 4.16 3.59 -0.51
CA SER A 74 2.83 3.25 -1.02
C SER A 74 2.90 2.13 -2.06
N GLN A 75 1.91 1.23 -2.04
CA GLN A 75 1.59 0.37 -3.16
C GLN A 75 0.55 1.08 -4.03
N VAL A 76 0.81 1.18 -5.32
CA VAL A 76 -0.05 1.93 -6.24
C VAL A 76 -0.73 0.99 -7.22
N THR A 77 -2.06 1.14 -7.34
CA THR A 77 -2.88 0.46 -8.35
C THR A 77 -3.45 1.50 -9.31
N ASP A 78 -3.01 1.45 -10.57
CA ASP A 78 -3.52 2.32 -11.63
C ASP A 78 -4.71 1.66 -12.35
N ASN A 79 -5.90 1.92 -11.85
CA ASN A 79 -7.14 1.43 -12.45
C ASN A 79 -7.40 2.05 -13.83
N ALA A 80 -6.87 3.24 -14.14
CA ALA A 80 -7.01 3.84 -15.47
C ALA A 80 -6.22 3.04 -16.51
N SER A 81 -5.00 2.62 -16.19
CA SER A 81 -4.21 1.71 -17.03
C SER A 81 -4.94 0.37 -17.26
N LEU A 82 -5.56 -0.21 -16.22
CA LEU A 82 -6.35 -1.43 -16.38
C LEU A 82 -7.55 -1.25 -17.33
N VAL A 83 -8.27 -0.14 -17.20
CA VAL A 83 -9.38 0.19 -18.12
C VAL A 83 -8.83 0.37 -19.55
N GLY A 84 -7.68 1.03 -19.71
CA GLY A 84 -7.02 1.18 -21.02
C GLY A 84 -6.69 -0.16 -21.68
N LEU A 85 -6.17 -1.13 -20.92
CA LEU A 85 -5.92 -2.49 -21.40
C LEU A 85 -7.22 -3.20 -21.85
N CYS A 86 -8.29 -3.03 -21.09
CA CYS A 86 -9.60 -3.58 -21.47
C CYS A 86 -10.14 -2.93 -22.75
N MET A 87 -9.99 -1.62 -22.91
CA MET A 87 -10.39 -0.91 -24.13
C MET A 87 -9.60 -1.38 -25.35
N GLN A 88 -8.28 -1.54 -25.20
CA GLN A 88 -7.43 -2.09 -26.26
C GLN A 88 -7.89 -3.50 -26.67
N ALA A 89 -8.20 -4.37 -25.71
CA ALA A 89 -8.71 -5.71 -26.00
C ALA A 89 -10.06 -5.68 -26.77
N VAL A 90 -10.91 -4.68 -26.50
CA VAL A 90 -12.15 -4.47 -27.28
C VAL A 90 -11.82 -4.07 -28.72
N GLU A 91 -10.91 -3.13 -28.93
CA GLU A 91 -10.48 -2.67 -30.25
C GLU A 91 -9.86 -3.82 -31.07
N ASP A 92 -9.04 -4.64 -30.42
CA ASP A 92 -8.38 -5.81 -31.02
C ASP A 92 -9.33 -7.02 -31.24
N GLY A 93 -10.56 -6.95 -30.72
CA GLY A 93 -11.56 -8.03 -30.80
C GLY A 93 -11.25 -9.23 -29.90
N SER A 94 -10.37 -9.10 -28.91
CA SER A 94 -9.96 -10.15 -27.97
C SER A 94 -10.68 -10.08 -26.62
N PHE A 95 -11.46 -9.03 -26.38
CA PHE A 95 -12.14 -8.83 -25.09
C PHE A 95 -13.11 -9.98 -24.78
N GLY A 96 -13.09 -10.45 -23.54
CA GLY A 96 -13.97 -11.51 -23.03
C GLY A 96 -13.44 -12.93 -23.24
N GLY A 97 -12.25 -13.11 -23.85
CA GLY A 97 -11.61 -14.40 -24.02
C GLY A 97 -10.74 -14.79 -22.82
N GLU A 98 -10.13 -13.82 -22.16
CA GLU A 98 -9.18 -14.02 -21.07
C GLU A 98 -9.38 -13.01 -19.95
N VAL A 99 -8.79 -13.32 -18.78
CA VAL A 99 -8.73 -12.36 -17.66
C VAL A 99 -7.55 -11.41 -17.90
N ILE A 100 -7.81 -10.12 -17.85
CA ILE A 100 -6.78 -9.08 -17.97
C ILE A 100 -6.27 -8.76 -16.57
N TYR A 101 -4.98 -9.00 -16.33
CA TYR A 101 -4.33 -8.75 -15.06
C TYR A 101 -3.56 -7.43 -15.05
N GLY A 102 -3.70 -6.66 -13.97
CA GLY A 102 -2.76 -5.59 -13.65
C GLY A 102 -1.48 -6.18 -13.08
N THR A 103 -0.34 -5.74 -13.59
CA THR A 103 0.99 -6.22 -13.17
C THR A 103 1.96 -5.05 -13.07
N LEU A 104 3.13 -5.27 -12.47
CA LEU A 104 4.24 -4.32 -12.51
C LEU A 104 4.73 -4.10 -13.95
N GLN A 105 4.79 -5.18 -14.75
CA GLN A 105 5.31 -5.13 -16.13
C GLN A 105 4.43 -4.30 -17.07
N ASN A 106 3.12 -4.28 -16.88
CA ASN A 106 2.21 -3.48 -17.70
C ASN A 106 1.85 -2.10 -17.07
N GLY A 107 2.46 -1.77 -15.93
CA GLY A 107 2.32 -0.48 -15.28
C GLY A 107 1.02 -0.28 -14.48
N ALA A 108 0.12 -1.26 -14.47
CA ALA A 108 -1.12 -1.17 -13.68
C ALA A 108 -0.87 -1.31 -12.16
N LEU A 109 0.27 -1.88 -11.78
CA LEU A 109 0.79 -1.87 -10.41
C LEU A 109 2.13 -1.15 -10.39
N SER A 110 2.39 -0.40 -9.34
CA SER A 110 3.69 0.23 -9.12
C SER A 110 3.95 0.45 -7.62
N ALA A 111 5.19 0.78 -7.31
CA ALA A 111 5.59 1.27 -6.01
C ALA A 111 5.60 2.80 -6.02
N GLY A 112 5.08 3.42 -4.99
CA GLY A 112 5.28 4.85 -4.72
C GLY A 112 6.70 5.14 -4.25
N ALA A 113 7.02 6.42 -4.10
CA ALA A 113 8.29 6.82 -3.52
C ALA A 113 8.40 6.40 -2.04
N LEU A 114 9.62 6.17 -1.57
CA LEU A 114 9.89 5.92 -0.15
C LEU A 114 10.20 7.22 0.58
N SER A 115 9.78 7.30 1.84
CA SER A 115 10.12 8.38 2.76
C SER A 115 11.60 8.34 3.14
N ASP A 116 12.17 9.51 3.45
CA ASP A 116 13.51 9.64 4.03
C ASP A 116 13.63 9.00 5.42
N LEU A 117 12.51 8.64 6.05
CA LEU A 117 12.49 7.87 7.30
C LEU A 117 12.92 6.41 7.09
N VAL A 118 12.84 5.90 5.86
CA VAL A 118 13.29 4.54 5.55
C VAL A 118 14.82 4.53 5.44
N PRO A 119 15.54 3.70 6.21
CA PRO A 119 17.00 3.61 6.14
C PRO A 119 17.50 3.26 4.73
N ALA A 120 18.64 3.83 4.32
CA ALA A 120 19.17 3.68 2.97
C ALA A 120 19.42 2.21 2.56
N ASP A 121 19.89 1.39 3.50
CA ASP A 121 20.09 -0.05 3.26
C ASP A 121 18.79 -0.82 3.06
N VAL A 122 17.67 -0.35 3.66
CA VAL A 122 16.34 -0.88 3.45
C VAL A 122 15.80 -0.44 2.09
N GLN A 123 16.01 0.83 1.70
CA GLN A 123 15.65 1.33 0.37
C GLN A 123 16.36 0.55 -0.74
N GLU A 124 17.66 0.26 -0.58
CA GLU A 124 18.44 -0.54 -1.53
C GLU A 124 17.88 -1.97 -1.67
N LYS A 125 17.57 -2.63 -0.55
CA LYS A 125 16.94 -3.97 -0.56
C LYS A 125 15.57 -3.96 -1.23
N TYR A 126 14.77 -2.94 -0.92
CA TYR A 126 13.46 -2.77 -1.51
C TYR A 126 13.55 -2.62 -3.02
N GLN A 127 14.46 -1.78 -3.53
CA GLN A 127 14.69 -1.64 -4.96
C GLN A 127 15.14 -2.96 -5.60
N GLY A 128 16.01 -3.70 -4.94
CA GLY A 128 16.44 -5.02 -5.42
C GLY A 128 15.28 -6.02 -5.52
N TYR A 129 14.32 -5.98 -4.61
CA TYR A 129 13.11 -6.81 -4.73
C TYR A 129 12.19 -6.36 -5.86
N LEU A 130 12.02 -5.05 -6.06
CA LEU A 130 11.25 -4.53 -7.19
C LEU A 130 11.86 -4.95 -8.54
N ASP A 131 13.17 -4.88 -8.67
CA ASP A 131 13.90 -5.30 -9.88
C ASP A 131 13.67 -6.80 -10.14
N GLN A 132 13.75 -7.64 -9.11
CA GLN A 132 13.45 -9.08 -9.22
C GLN A 132 11.98 -9.38 -9.57
N MET A 133 11.04 -8.56 -9.08
CA MET A 133 9.64 -8.67 -9.48
C MET A 133 9.44 -8.28 -10.94
N MET A 134 10.15 -7.24 -11.39
CA MET A 134 10.07 -6.76 -12.78
C MET A 134 10.65 -7.78 -13.77
N ASP A 135 11.75 -8.45 -13.44
CA ASP A 135 12.41 -9.44 -14.30
C ASP A 135 11.89 -10.88 -14.11
N GLY A 136 10.97 -11.09 -13.14
CA GLY A 136 10.34 -12.37 -12.86
C GLY A 136 11.22 -13.36 -12.09
N THR A 137 12.31 -12.91 -11.48
CA THR A 137 13.21 -13.78 -10.67
C THR A 137 12.85 -13.80 -9.18
N PHE A 138 11.90 -12.97 -8.74
CA PHE A 138 11.45 -12.97 -7.36
C PHE A 138 10.82 -14.31 -6.98
N MET A 139 11.26 -14.89 -5.87
CA MET A 139 10.79 -16.18 -5.34
C MET A 139 11.10 -17.41 -6.22
N GLN A 140 12.14 -17.36 -7.04
CA GLN A 140 12.67 -18.54 -7.75
C GLN A 140 13.71 -19.30 -6.92
#